data_4994192cfeec6710a3807a3f554e6329
#
_entry.id   4994192cfeec6710a3807a3f554e6329
#
_cell.length_a   1.000
_cell.length_b   1.000
_cell.length_c   1.000
_cell.angle_alpha   90.00
_cell.angle_beta   90.00
_cell.angle_gamma   90.00
#
_symmetry.space_group_name_H-M   'P 1'
#
loop_
_entity.id
_entity.type
_entity.pdbx_description
1 polymer ?
#
loop_
_entity_poly.entity_id
_entity_poly.type
_entity_poly.pdbx_seq_one_letter_code
_entity_poly.pdbx_strand_id
1 'polypeptide(L)'
;MSLSDDVVTLRPWSRDDAGFIADASGDPAIQRYSVPHDRRGHPSPPESIAAAEALIEEFAANWRASAAMGRPSGVTFAITDAASGELAGLCGVDAWSDEDVVQIGYWLAPRARGRGYATRAVILLTRWLFELGAARVFLTIVAGNQPSVEVARRAGFVYEGTMRSHGVWRDERCDVMWFAALPTDWTHR
;
A
#
# COMPACT_ATOMS: atom_id res chain seq x y z
N MET A 1 15.93 -4.87 -5.56
CA MET A 1 15.83 -4.81 -4.09
C MET A 1 14.58 -5.55 -3.67
N SER A 2 14.64 -6.36 -2.63
CA SER A 2 13.47 -7.03 -2.03
C SER A 2 13.59 -6.95 -0.50
N LEU A 3 12.43 -6.93 0.19
CA LEU A 3 12.33 -7.01 1.65
C LEU A 3 11.61 -8.30 1.97
N SER A 4 12.04 -9.05 2.97
CA SER A 4 11.45 -10.36 3.27
C SER A 4 11.50 -10.67 4.75
N ASP A 5 10.53 -11.45 5.20
CA ASP A 5 10.55 -12.24 6.42
C ASP A 5 10.24 -13.71 6.08
N ASP A 6 10.01 -14.56 7.08
CA ASP A 6 9.75 -15.99 6.87
C ASP A 6 8.39 -16.29 6.20
N VAL A 7 7.52 -15.29 6.03
CA VAL A 7 6.14 -15.46 5.57
C VAL A 7 5.84 -14.67 4.29
N VAL A 8 6.35 -13.43 4.16
CA VAL A 8 6.10 -12.61 2.98
C VAL A 8 7.40 -12.05 2.40
N THR A 9 7.40 -11.86 1.09
CA THR A 9 8.43 -11.11 0.38
C THR A 9 7.79 -9.95 -0.36
N LEU A 10 8.39 -8.76 -0.22
CA LEU A 10 8.10 -7.58 -1.01
C LEU A 10 9.15 -7.50 -2.11
N ARG A 11 8.75 -7.66 -3.36
CA ARG A 11 9.63 -7.60 -4.52
C ARG A 11 9.14 -6.60 -5.56
N PRO A 12 10.00 -6.08 -6.44
CA PRO A 12 9.54 -5.35 -7.60
C PRO A 12 8.54 -6.18 -8.43
N TRP A 13 7.64 -5.48 -9.10
CA TRP A 13 6.73 -6.08 -10.06
C TRP A 13 7.47 -6.61 -11.29
N SER A 14 7.00 -7.72 -11.83
CA SER A 14 7.40 -8.26 -13.13
C SER A 14 6.26 -8.07 -14.13
N ARG A 15 6.57 -7.99 -15.42
CA ARG A 15 5.55 -7.95 -16.47
C ARG A 15 4.62 -9.16 -16.44
N ASP A 16 5.13 -10.31 -16.04
CA ASP A 16 4.36 -11.55 -15.90
C ASP A 16 3.27 -11.46 -14.80
N ASP A 17 3.36 -10.47 -13.89
CA ASP A 17 2.39 -10.25 -12.83
C ASP A 17 1.13 -9.49 -13.33
N ALA A 18 1.09 -9.02 -14.56
CA ALA A 18 0.03 -8.17 -15.10
C ALA A 18 -1.36 -8.82 -15.00
N GLY A 19 -1.45 -10.13 -15.26
CA GLY A 19 -2.70 -10.88 -15.11
C GLY A 19 -3.26 -10.82 -13.67
N PHE A 20 -2.38 -10.88 -12.67
CA PHE A 20 -2.78 -10.78 -11.26
C PHE A 20 -3.34 -9.37 -10.93
N ILE A 21 -2.70 -8.30 -11.41
CA ILE A 21 -3.19 -6.94 -11.19
C ILE A 21 -4.55 -6.74 -11.84
N ALA A 22 -4.72 -7.17 -13.10
CA ALA A 22 -5.98 -7.06 -13.83
C ALA A 22 -7.11 -7.79 -13.11
N ASP A 23 -6.89 -9.03 -12.65
CA ASP A 23 -7.88 -9.80 -11.90
C ASP A 23 -8.23 -9.14 -10.56
N ALA A 24 -7.23 -8.67 -9.81
CA ALA A 24 -7.42 -8.05 -8.51
C ALA A 24 -8.17 -6.72 -8.59
N SER A 25 -7.97 -5.95 -9.66
CA SER A 25 -8.65 -4.67 -9.90
C SER A 25 -10.18 -4.80 -10.00
N GLY A 26 -10.69 -6.00 -10.28
CA GLY A 26 -12.12 -6.30 -10.29
C GLY A 26 -12.75 -6.49 -8.90
N ASP A 27 -11.96 -6.65 -7.83
CA ASP A 27 -12.47 -6.86 -6.47
C ASP A 27 -13.14 -5.59 -5.91
N PRO A 28 -14.41 -5.66 -5.43
CA PRO A 28 -15.14 -4.48 -4.94
C PRO A 28 -14.47 -3.76 -3.76
N ALA A 29 -13.75 -4.49 -2.89
CA ALA A 29 -13.06 -3.85 -1.76
C ALA A 29 -11.79 -3.14 -2.23
N ILE A 30 -11.05 -3.71 -3.19
CA ILE A 30 -9.90 -3.06 -3.80
C ILE A 30 -10.35 -1.81 -4.54
N GLN A 31 -11.43 -1.87 -5.33
CA GLN A 31 -12.01 -0.69 -6.00
C GLN A 31 -12.40 0.38 -5.01
N ARG A 32 -13.02 0.00 -3.88
CA ARG A 32 -13.49 0.97 -2.88
C ARG A 32 -12.36 1.67 -2.13
N TYR A 33 -11.30 0.95 -1.79
CA TYR A 33 -10.35 1.42 -0.79
C TYR A 33 -8.93 1.65 -1.31
N SER A 34 -8.60 1.18 -2.51
CA SER A 34 -7.20 1.09 -2.92
C SER A 34 -6.90 1.50 -4.36
N VAL A 35 -7.86 1.51 -5.28
CA VAL A 35 -7.61 2.01 -6.64
C VAL A 35 -7.79 3.53 -6.69
N PRO A 36 -7.13 4.22 -7.63
CA PRO A 36 -7.39 5.63 -7.87
C PRO A 36 -8.86 5.89 -8.19
N HIS A 37 -9.37 7.00 -7.70
CA HIS A 37 -10.73 7.46 -7.93
C HIS A 37 -10.69 8.81 -8.64
N ASP A 38 -11.72 9.10 -9.44
CA ASP A 38 -11.95 10.43 -9.94
C ASP A 38 -12.35 11.41 -8.80
N ARG A 39 -12.55 12.69 -9.14
CA ARG A 39 -12.94 13.72 -8.15
C ARG A 39 -14.29 13.45 -7.46
N ARG A 40 -15.09 12.54 -8.02
CA ARG A 40 -16.40 12.14 -7.51
C ARG A 40 -16.35 10.79 -6.77
N GLY A 41 -15.17 10.21 -6.63
CA GLY A 41 -14.95 8.94 -5.94
C GLY A 41 -15.40 7.71 -6.74
N HIS A 42 -15.54 7.80 -8.06
CA HIS A 42 -15.79 6.62 -8.89
C HIS A 42 -14.47 5.93 -9.17
N PRO A 43 -14.37 4.61 -8.89
CA PRO A 43 -13.15 3.87 -9.16
C PRO A 43 -12.90 3.77 -10.66
N SER A 44 -11.64 3.67 -11.04
CA SER A 44 -11.24 3.29 -12.39
C SER A 44 -11.84 1.93 -12.75
N PRO A 45 -12.27 1.71 -13.98
CA PRO A 45 -12.76 0.40 -14.40
C PRO A 45 -11.68 -0.67 -14.20
N PRO A 46 -12.05 -1.94 -14.04
CA PRO A 46 -11.08 -3.03 -13.96
C PRO A 46 -10.08 -2.97 -15.10
N GLU A 47 -8.82 -3.10 -14.77
CA GLU A 47 -7.75 -2.97 -15.74
C GLU A 47 -7.66 -4.20 -16.65
N SER A 48 -7.43 -3.97 -17.93
CA SER A 48 -7.02 -5.04 -18.85
C SER A 48 -5.58 -5.45 -18.56
N ILE A 49 -5.16 -6.61 -19.05
CA ILE A 49 -3.75 -7.04 -18.97
C ILE A 49 -2.82 -5.98 -19.56
N ALA A 50 -3.18 -5.38 -20.69
CA ALA A 50 -2.37 -4.33 -21.31
C ALA A 50 -2.26 -3.07 -20.43
N ALA A 51 -3.35 -2.67 -19.75
CA ALA A 51 -3.32 -1.56 -18.80
C ALA A 51 -2.47 -1.90 -17.57
N ALA A 52 -2.55 -3.13 -17.07
CA ALA A 52 -1.72 -3.61 -15.96
C ALA A 52 -0.23 -3.67 -16.32
N GLU A 53 0.13 -4.08 -17.56
CA GLU A 53 1.50 -4.02 -18.06
C GLU A 53 2.03 -2.58 -18.08
N ALA A 54 1.23 -1.62 -18.57
CA ALA A 54 1.60 -0.20 -18.58
C ALA A 54 1.80 0.35 -17.15
N LEU A 55 0.95 -0.04 -16.21
CA LEU A 55 1.08 0.31 -14.79
C LEU A 55 2.38 -0.26 -14.18
N ILE A 56 2.74 -1.50 -14.50
CA ILE A 56 4.01 -2.09 -14.05
C ILE A 56 5.21 -1.33 -14.62
N GLU A 57 5.15 -0.87 -15.86
CA GLU A 57 6.20 -0.03 -16.46
C GLU A 57 6.32 1.33 -15.74
N GLU A 58 5.18 1.93 -15.35
CA GLU A 58 5.14 3.14 -14.52
C GLU A 58 5.79 2.90 -13.15
N PHE A 59 5.45 1.82 -12.46
CA PHE A 59 6.10 1.43 -11.20
C PHE A 59 7.62 1.30 -11.36
N ALA A 60 8.08 0.66 -12.44
CA ALA A 60 9.51 0.54 -12.71
C ALA A 60 10.18 1.90 -13.01
N ALA A 61 9.46 2.82 -13.66
CA ALA A 61 9.95 4.19 -13.89
C ALA A 61 10.07 4.98 -12.57
N ASN A 62 9.07 4.88 -11.69
CA ASN A 62 9.09 5.51 -10.36
C ASN A 62 10.24 4.98 -9.51
N TRP A 63 10.52 3.67 -9.56
CA TRP A 63 11.68 3.08 -8.89
C TRP A 63 12.99 3.69 -9.37
N ARG A 64 13.18 3.87 -10.69
CA ARG A 64 14.39 4.48 -11.26
C ARG A 64 14.55 5.95 -10.84
N ALA A 65 13.45 6.72 -10.86
CA ALA A 65 13.44 8.10 -10.43
C ALA A 65 13.76 8.25 -8.93
N SER A 66 13.17 7.40 -8.10
CA SER A 66 13.37 7.38 -6.64
C SER A 66 14.82 7.02 -6.27
N ALA A 67 15.45 6.10 -7.00
CA ALA A 67 16.86 5.74 -6.79
C ALA A 67 17.80 6.93 -7.02
N ALA A 68 17.49 7.80 -7.97
CA ALA A 68 18.27 9.01 -8.23
C ALA A 68 18.09 10.08 -7.14
N MET A 69 16.93 10.11 -6.45
CA MET A 69 16.63 11.09 -5.41
C MET A 69 16.97 10.60 -3.99
N GLY A 70 17.26 9.31 -3.81
CA GLY A 70 17.51 8.72 -2.49
C GLY A 70 16.25 8.61 -1.60
N ARG A 71 15.07 8.98 -2.11
CA ARG A 71 13.79 8.94 -1.39
C ARG A 71 12.74 8.24 -2.24
N PRO A 72 12.23 7.07 -1.82
CA PRO A 72 11.18 6.37 -2.57
C PRO A 72 9.85 7.13 -2.48
N SER A 73 9.28 7.49 -3.63
CA SER A 73 7.96 8.08 -3.75
C SER A 73 7.26 7.50 -4.98
N GLY A 74 5.98 7.17 -4.87
CA GLY A 74 5.24 6.48 -5.94
C GLY A 74 5.76 5.08 -6.25
N VAL A 75 6.48 4.43 -5.32
CA VAL A 75 7.08 3.11 -5.54
C VAL A 75 6.22 2.02 -4.91
N THR A 76 6.06 0.92 -5.63
CA THR A 76 5.26 -0.21 -5.17
C THR A 76 6.02 -1.52 -5.26
N PHE A 77 5.66 -2.43 -4.37
CA PHE A 77 6.11 -3.81 -4.33
C PHE A 77 4.94 -4.78 -4.54
N ALA A 78 5.18 -5.86 -5.22
CA ALA A 78 4.35 -7.05 -5.14
C ALA A 78 4.56 -7.71 -3.77
N ILE A 79 3.47 -8.04 -3.08
CA ILE A 79 3.50 -8.90 -1.90
C ILE A 79 3.37 -10.33 -2.39
N THR A 80 4.33 -11.19 -2.02
CA THR A 80 4.28 -12.61 -2.33
C THR A 80 4.41 -13.44 -1.05
N ASP A 81 3.86 -14.64 -1.07
CA ASP A 81 4.14 -15.67 -0.06
C ASP A 81 5.62 -16.08 -0.17
N ALA A 82 6.36 -16.06 0.93
CA ALA A 82 7.82 -16.29 0.90
C ALA A 82 8.19 -17.72 0.53
N ALA A 83 7.33 -18.69 0.83
CA ALA A 83 7.60 -20.12 0.56
C ALA A 83 7.25 -20.53 -0.86
N SER A 84 6.09 -20.07 -1.38
CA SER A 84 5.59 -20.48 -2.70
C SER A 84 5.89 -19.47 -3.81
N GLY A 85 6.18 -18.21 -3.47
CA GLY A 85 6.28 -17.11 -4.44
C GLY A 85 4.94 -16.62 -4.98
N GLU A 86 3.81 -17.17 -4.50
CA GLU A 86 2.47 -16.81 -4.97
C GLU A 86 2.15 -15.35 -4.66
N LEU A 87 1.61 -14.62 -5.65
CA LEU A 87 1.19 -13.23 -5.50
C LEU A 87 0.02 -13.10 -4.52
N ALA A 88 0.14 -12.18 -3.58
CA ALA A 88 -0.84 -11.90 -2.54
C ALA A 88 -1.46 -10.50 -2.64
N GLY A 89 -0.72 -9.51 -3.12
CA GLY A 89 -1.20 -8.13 -3.18
C GLY A 89 -0.11 -7.12 -3.54
N LEU A 90 -0.36 -5.89 -3.16
CA LEU A 90 0.52 -4.73 -3.35
C LEU A 90 0.76 -4.03 -2.02
N CYS A 91 1.95 -3.47 -1.86
CA CYS A 91 2.29 -2.54 -0.78
C CYS A 91 3.28 -1.51 -1.34
N GLY A 92 3.16 -0.23 -0.93
CA GLY A 92 4.01 0.79 -1.51
C GLY A 92 4.03 2.12 -0.75
N VAL A 93 4.85 3.01 -1.27
CA VAL A 93 4.98 4.40 -0.83
C VAL A 93 4.21 5.29 -1.80
N ASP A 94 3.14 5.91 -1.33
CA ASP A 94 2.34 6.82 -2.14
C ASP A 94 3.05 8.18 -2.30
N ALA A 95 3.60 8.71 -1.19
CA ALA A 95 4.30 9.98 -1.17
C ALA A 95 5.37 10.03 -0.08
N TRP A 96 6.44 10.79 -0.34
CA TRP A 96 7.48 11.18 0.62
C TRP A 96 7.65 12.69 0.55
N SER A 97 7.32 13.40 1.65
CA SER A 97 7.45 14.87 1.72
C SER A 97 8.85 15.33 2.04
N ASP A 98 9.10 16.64 1.87
CA ASP A 98 10.40 17.26 2.21
C ASP A 98 10.71 17.21 3.71
N GLU A 99 9.68 17.08 4.58
CA GLU A 99 9.83 16.91 6.03
C GLU A 99 10.02 15.44 6.46
N ASP A 100 10.34 14.55 5.53
CA ASP A 100 10.51 13.10 5.77
C ASP A 100 9.25 12.40 6.33
N VAL A 101 8.06 12.89 5.95
CA VAL A 101 6.77 12.28 6.25
C VAL A 101 6.33 11.43 5.06
N VAL A 102 6.08 10.15 5.32
CA VAL A 102 5.85 9.15 4.28
C VAL A 102 4.45 8.56 4.38
N GLN A 103 3.68 8.65 3.30
CA GLN A 103 2.42 7.95 3.16
C GLN A 103 2.63 6.59 2.52
N ILE A 104 2.03 5.56 3.10
CA ILE A 104 2.03 4.20 2.55
C ILE A 104 0.62 3.70 2.28
N GLY A 105 0.52 2.77 1.31
CA GLY A 105 -0.71 2.09 0.96
C GLY A 105 -0.49 0.60 0.71
N TYR A 106 -1.56 -0.18 0.77
CA TYR A 106 -1.55 -1.62 0.44
C TYR A 106 -2.94 -2.15 0.09
N TRP A 107 -2.95 -3.26 -0.61
CA TRP A 107 -4.15 -4.10 -0.76
C TRP A 107 -3.76 -5.58 -0.90
N LEU A 108 -4.71 -6.47 -0.61
CA LEU A 108 -4.58 -7.91 -0.82
C LEU A 108 -5.69 -8.45 -1.71
N ALA A 109 -5.33 -9.35 -2.62
CA ALA A 109 -6.29 -10.15 -3.34
C ALA A 109 -7.16 -10.97 -2.38
N PRO A 110 -8.44 -11.23 -2.69
CA PRO A 110 -9.37 -11.93 -1.79
C PRO A 110 -8.81 -13.23 -1.19
N ARG A 111 -8.16 -14.04 -2.01
CA ARG A 111 -7.57 -15.33 -1.58
C ARG A 111 -6.41 -15.23 -0.59
N ALA A 112 -5.78 -14.05 -0.50
CA ALA A 112 -4.64 -13.79 0.38
C ALA A 112 -5.04 -13.15 1.72
N ARG A 113 -6.30 -12.76 1.88
CA ARG A 113 -6.81 -12.12 3.10
C ARG A 113 -6.87 -13.10 4.28
N GLY A 114 -6.81 -12.55 5.52
CA GLY A 114 -6.91 -13.36 6.75
C GLY A 114 -5.63 -14.13 7.13
N ARG A 115 -4.57 -14.07 6.31
CA ARG A 115 -3.31 -14.81 6.50
C ARG A 115 -2.20 -13.98 7.17
N GLY A 116 -2.47 -12.73 7.57
CA GLY A 116 -1.49 -11.83 8.20
C GLY A 116 -0.53 -11.13 7.22
N TYR A 117 -0.64 -11.37 5.92
CA TYR A 117 0.29 -10.84 4.91
C TYR A 117 0.36 -9.31 4.88
N ALA A 118 -0.79 -8.61 4.96
CA ALA A 118 -0.81 -7.15 4.98
C ALA A 118 -0.06 -6.57 6.18
N THR A 119 -0.27 -7.13 7.38
CA THR A 119 0.43 -6.68 8.59
C THR A 119 1.94 -6.83 8.45
N ARG A 120 2.41 -7.97 7.97
CA ARG A 120 3.84 -8.23 7.75
C ARG A 120 4.44 -7.33 6.67
N ALA A 121 3.72 -7.14 5.56
CA ALA A 121 4.13 -6.25 4.49
C ALA A 121 4.29 -4.79 4.98
N VAL A 122 3.31 -4.30 5.74
CA VAL A 122 3.35 -2.96 6.35
C VAL A 122 4.52 -2.84 7.33
N ILE A 123 4.78 -3.84 8.16
CA ILE A 123 5.93 -3.85 9.09
C ILE A 123 7.26 -3.80 8.33
N LEU A 124 7.45 -4.66 7.31
CA LEU A 124 8.66 -4.69 6.50
C LEU A 124 8.91 -3.36 5.80
N LEU A 125 7.86 -2.80 5.18
CA LEU A 125 7.94 -1.52 4.49
C LEU A 125 8.28 -0.39 5.46
N THR A 126 7.61 -0.31 6.61
CA THR A 126 7.83 0.73 7.63
C THR A 126 9.25 0.68 8.19
N ARG A 127 9.77 -0.52 8.49
CA ARG A 127 11.17 -0.70 8.93
C ARG A 127 12.15 -0.14 7.91
N TRP A 128 12.00 -0.55 6.66
CA TRP A 128 12.85 -0.05 5.56
C TRP A 128 12.78 1.46 5.41
N LEU A 129 11.60 2.08 5.53
CA LEU A 129 11.44 3.52 5.43
C LEU A 129 12.14 4.25 6.58
N PHE A 130 12.10 3.73 7.80
CA PHE A 130 12.83 4.28 8.94
C PHE A 130 14.35 4.13 8.76
N GLU A 131 14.83 3.04 8.19
CA GLU A 131 16.25 2.86 7.83
C GLU A 131 16.72 3.88 6.79
N LEU A 132 15.82 4.34 5.92
CA LEU A 132 16.07 5.42 4.95
C LEU A 132 15.93 6.83 5.54
N GLY A 133 15.57 6.97 6.80
CA GLY A 133 15.48 8.26 7.49
C GLY A 133 14.09 8.88 7.54
N ALA A 134 13.03 8.14 7.24
CA ALA A 134 11.67 8.66 7.44
C ALA A 134 11.47 9.07 8.89
N ALA A 135 11.02 10.31 9.12
CA ALA A 135 10.68 10.82 10.44
C ALA A 135 9.31 10.33 10.92
N ARG A 136 8.45 9.96 9.97
CA ARG A 136 7.08 9.51 10.21
C ARG A 136 6.59 8.69 9.04
N VAL A 137 5.94 7.56 9.32
CA VAL A 137 5.19 6.77 8.34
C VAL A 137 3.72 6.77 8.73
N PHE A 138 2.83 7.08 7.77
CA PHE A 138 1.39 7.09 8.04
C PHE A 138 0.60 6.40 6.95
N LEU A 139 -0.61 6.00 7.31
CA LEU A 139 -1.63 5.53 6.38
C LEU A 139 -3.00 6.13 6.71
N THR A 140 -3.79 6.31 5.67
CA THR A 140 -5.15 6.81 5.77
C THR A 140 -6.14 5.69 5.47
N ILE A 141 -7.18 5.58 6.28
CA ILE A 141 -8.16 4.49 6.19
C ILE A 141 -9.56 5.08 6.12
N VAL A 142 -10.29 4.79 5.06
CA VAL A 142 -11.71 5.18 4.96
C VAL A 142 -12.49 4.55 6.11
N ALA A 143 -13.31 5.33 6.80
CA ALA A 143 -14.13 4.85 7.89
C ALA A 143 -15.04 3.69 7.44
N GLY A 144 -15.10 2.64 8.27
CA GLY A 144 -15.79 1.40 7.95
C GLY A 144 -14.89 0.31 7.34
N ASN A 145 -13.64 0.61 6.97
CA ASN A 145 -12.67 -0.41 6.56
C ASN A 145 -11.99 -1.05 7.80
N GLN A 146 -12.78 -1.78 8.58
CA GLN A 146 -12.30 -2.42 9.81
C GLN A 146 -11.10 -3.36 9.60
N PRO A 147 -11.02 -4.17 8.53
CA PRO A 147 -9.83 -4.98 8.27
C PRO A 147 -8.54 -4.16 8.19
N SER A 148 -8.57 -2.98 7.56
CA SER A 148 -7.40 -2.12 7.45
C SER A 148 -7.02 -1.47 8.80
N VAL A 149 -8.01 -1.12 9.62
CA VAL A 149 -7.79 -0.65 11.01
C VAL A 149 -7.05 -1.70 11.84
N GLU A 150 -7.44 -2.97 11.73
CA GLU A 150 -6.77 -4.06 12.43
C GLU A 150 -5.33 -4.29 11.94
N VAL A 151 -5.09 -4.13 10.64
CA VAL A 151 -3.71 -4.19 10.09
C VAL A 151 -2.86 -3.06 10.66
N ALA A 152 -3.36 -1.80 10.64
CA ALA A 152 -2.64 -0.65 11.17
C ALA A 152 -2.25 -0.86 12.64
N ARG A 153 -3.21 -1.27 13.49
CA ARG A 153 -2.97 -1.53 14.91
C ARG A 153 -1.96 -2.64 15.15
N ARG A 154 -2.08 -3.78 14.45
CA ARG A 154 -1.15 -4.92 14.56
C ARG A 154 0.25 -4.59 14.04
N ALA A 155 0.35 -3.68 13.08
CA ALA A 155 1.63 -3.17 12.60
C ALA A 155 2.23 -2.08 13.51
N GLY A 156 1.60 -1.76 14.66
CA GLY A 156 2.12 -0.83 15.65
C GLY A 156 1.86 0.64 15.33
N PHE A 157 0.90 0.93 14.43
CA PHE A 157 0.50 2.29 14.13
C PHE A 157 -0.49 2.82 15.17
N VAL A 158 -0.28 4.04 15.61
CA VAL A 158 -1.13 4.76 16.55
C VAL A 158 -2.23 5.51 15.80
N TYR A 159 -3.48 5.39 16.27
CA TYR A 159 -4.59 6.20 15.76
C TYR A 159 -4.45 7.65 16.24
N GLU A 160 -4.51 8.60 15.31
CA GLU A 160 -4.34 10.02 15.61
C GLU A 160 -5.60 10.85 15.43
N GLY A 161 -6.60 10.32 14.75
CA GLY A 161 -7.88 11.02 14.60
C GLY A 161 -8.63 10.66 13.33
N THR A 162 -9.84 11.19 13.22
CA THR A 162 -10.70 11.07 12.06
C THR A 162 -10.97 12.45 11.45
N MET A 163 -10.63 12.62 10.20
CA MET A 163 -11.01 13.77 9.40
C MET A 163 -12.40 13.55 8.82
N ARG A 164 -13.38 14.30 9.30
CA ARG A 164 -14.76 14.19 8.84
C ARG A 164 -14.90 14.71 7.42
N SER A 165 -15.67 13.99 6.59
CA SER A 165 -15.99 14.41 5.22
C SER A 165 -14.76 14.68 4.34
N HIS A 166 -13.62 13.99 4.64
CA HIS A 166 -12.35 14.23 3.97
C HIS A 166 -12.27 13.51 2.63
N GLY A 167 -12.76 12.28 2.54
CA GLY A 167 -12.79 11.50 1.31
C GLY A 167 -14.08 11.65 0.52
N VAL A 168 -14.07 11.12 -0.70
CA VAL A 168 -15.26 11.00 -1.57
C VAL A 168 -15.30 9.57 -2.13
N TRP A 169 -16.49 8.95 -2.10
CA TRP A 169 -16.77 7.68 -2.73
C TRP A 169 -18.13 7.71 -3.41
N ARG A 170 -18.14 7.57 -4.75
CA ARG A 170 -19.37 7.60 -5.58
C ARG A 170 -20.29 8.76 -5.21
N ASP A 171 -19.75 9.98 -5.31
CA ASP A 171 -20.42 11.24 -5.00
C ASP A 171 -20.74 11.47 -3.50
N GLU A 172 -20.53 10.47 -2.64
CA GLU A 172 -20.78 10.62 -1.21
C GLU A 172 -19.49 10.94 -0.45
N ARG A 173 -19.61 11.85 0.54
CA ARG A 173 -18.51 12.16 1.44
C ARG A 173 -18.30 11.02 2.44
N CYS A 174 -17.04 10.73 2.73
CA CYS A 174 -16.68 9.76 3.76
C CYS A 174 -15.62 10.30 4.71
N ASP A 175 -15.64 9.81 5.92
CA ASP A 175 -14.64 10.12 6.94
C ASP A 175 -13.39 9.29 6.69
N VAL A 176 -12.23 9.85 7.02
CA VAL A 176 -10.93 9.20 6.86
C VAL A 176 -10.18 9.21 8.19
N MET A 177 -9.78 8.04 8.64
CA MET A 177 -8.98 7.83 9.85
C MET A 177 -7.49 7.90 9.52
N TRP A 178 -6.71 8.49 10.41
CA TRP A 178 -5.26 8.62 10.29
C TRP A 178 -4.57 7.75 11.33
N PHE A 179 -3.61 6.97 10.87
CA PHE A 179 -2.75 6.12 11.69
C PHE A 179 -1.30 6.39 11.35
N ALA A 180 -0.43 6.51 12.35
CA ALA A 180 0.99 6.76 12.13
C ALA A 180 1.89 5.94 13.05
N ALA A 181 3.12 5.75 12.58
CA ALA A 181 4.23 5.21 13.34
C ALA A 181 5.39 6.21 13.32
N LEU A 182 6.09 6.35 14.45
CA LEU A 182 7.30 7.14 14.60
C LEU A 182 8.48 6.24 14.97
N PRO A 183 9.72 6.56 14.56
CA PRO A 183 10.88 5.73 14.91
C PRO A 183 11.10 5.59 16.41
N THR A 184 10.59 6.54 17.21
CA THR A 184 10.77 6.59 18.66
C THR A 184 9.89 5.63 19.43
N ASP A 185 8.70 5.35 18.97
CA ASP A 185 7.67 4.58 19.68
C ASP A 185 7.25 3.29 18.96
N TRP A 186 7.76 3.07 17.75
CA TRP A 186 7.41 1.88 16.98
C TRP A 186 8.15 0.63 17.48
N THR A 187 7.39 -0.44 17.77
CA THR A 187 7.87 -1.63 18.51
C THR A 187 8.43 -2.75 17.64
N HIS A 188 8.25 -2.70 16.31
CA HIS A 188 8.69 -3.75 15.36
C HIS A 188 10.10 -3.49 14.76
N ARG A 189 11.02 -2.95 15.54
CA ARG A 189 12.41 -2.66 15.09
C ARG A 189 13.19 -3.90 14.70
#